data_46f13eeccd9eec4b799b033a0348aa9a
#
_entry.id   46f13eeccd9eec4b799b033a0348aa9a
#
_cell.length_a   1.000
_cell.length_b   1.000
_cell.length_c   1.000
_cell.angle_alpha   90.00
_cell.angle_beta   90.00
_cell.angle_gamma   90.00
#
_symmetry.space_group_name_H-M   'P 1'
#
loop_
_entity.id
_entity.type
_entity.pdbx_description
1 polymer ?
#
loop_
_entity_poly.entity_id
_entity_poly.type
_entity_poly.pdbx_seq_one_letter_code
_entity_poly.pdbx_strand_id
1 'polypeptide(L)'
;KAETARLYRQNYALTYEGKFDHFDNKTYITFDKTKNSRLPEYLAGGPEGSYSSTSAFSDSILKNTRFSSEFYIPFTLGVEHMLTVGFEGVHSSLDDASSMTQLLGGRRVGNKVVYDLKERLPSGISNVRGGHSSQTEWAVFVEDNISATQSTILTPSLRYDYNTYSGSNVSGGLNFLQSLNDDWKIKGGIARAYKAPNLYQTNPNYLLFTLGQGCPTNVPNNKTCYFQGNSDIKPETSWNKEIGIEYDKDGLLASVAYFRNDYRNKIVSDGEFIGLTNLDNYLYKWGNANRAVIEGFEGNLTLPLIQDKLNWVNNFTYMHKTKNKDTGNPLSIVPKYTLNSSLSYQITDSLDAMLTYTQYGKQKSRKNPENRMENGNNKYVNQLAGSEDIGSYAVWGLSAGYNWKDTISIRVGVSNLFDKRIYRSSSSTNYNAHTYNEPGRAYYATVKYTF
;
A
#
# COMPACT_ATOMS: atom_id res chain seq x y z
N LYS A 1 20.45 6.43 22.46
CA LYS A 1 19.21 5.67 22.15
C LYS A 1 19.60 4.20 22.03
N ALA A 2 18.85 3.31 22.68
CA ALA A 2 19.08 1.87 22.53
C ALA A 2 18.66 1.42 21.14
N GLU A 3 19.42 0.53 20.54
CA GLU A 3 19.09 -0.09 19.27
C GLU A 3 18.02 -1.17 19.49
N THR A 4 16.94 -1.11 18.74
CA THR A 4 15.75 -1.96 18.95
C THR A 4 15.36 -2.77 17.71
N ALA A 5 15.86 -2.38 16.55
CA ALA A 5 15.66 -3.07 15.30
C ALA A 5 16.83 -2.84 14.36
N ARG A 6 17.18 -3.87 13.57
CA ARG A 6 18.18 -3.85 12.50
C ARG A 6 17.57 -4.45 11.25
N LEU A 7 17.72 -3.79 10.13
CA LEU A 7 17.27 -4.28 8.83
C LEU A 7 18.48 -4.49 7.93
N TYR A 8 18.65 -5.72 7.44
CA TYR A 8 19.65 -6.09 6.45
C TYR A 8 18.95 -6.52 5.18
N ARG A 9 19.35 -5.96 4.06
CA ARG A 9 18.80 -6.30 2.76
C ARG A 9 19.90 -6.59 1.77
N GLN A 10 19.73 -7.68 1.01
CA GLN A 10 20.58 -8.08 -0.11
C GLN A 10 19.68 -8.26 -1.32
N ASN A 11 20.07 -7.69 -2.43
CA ASN A 11 19.36 -7.82 -3.70
C ASN A 11 20.38 -8.15 -4.79
N TYR A 12 20.08 -9.16 -5.59
CA TYR A 12 20.87 -9.55 -6.76
C TYR A 12 19.93 -9.65 -7.94
N ALA A 13 20.33 -9.10 -9.08
CA ALA A 13 19.57 -9.12 -10.30
C ALA A 13 20.45 -9.44 -11.49
N LEU A 14 19.95 -10.28 -12.38
CA LEU A 14 20.53 -10.51 -13.70
C LEU A 14 19.44 -10.26 -14.74
N THR A 15 19.72 -9.38 -15.68
CA THR A 15 18.81 -9.03 -16.79
C THR A 15 19.47 -9.34 -18.10
N TYR A 16 18.71 -9.98 -18.99
CA TYR A 16 19.05 -10.19 -20.38
C TYR A 16 18.04 -9.42 -21.24
N GLU A 17 18.54 -8.65 -22.20
CA GLU A 17 17.76 -7.97 -23.22
C GLU A 17 18.29 -8.39 -24.58
N GLY A 18 17.45 -9.10 -25.35
CA GLY A 18 17.76 -9.59 -26.67
C GLY A 18 16.91 -8.89 -27.74
N LYS A 19 17.54 -8.49 -28.81
CA LYS A 19 16.85 -7.97 -30.02
C LYS A 19 17.06 -8.96 -31.15
N PHE A 20 15.96 -9.44 -31.70
CA PHE A 20 15.94 -10.42 -32.79
C PHE A 20 15.15 -9.87 -33.99
N ASP A 21 15.25 -10.48 -35.14
CA ASP A 21 14.61 -9.97 -36.36
C ASP A 21 13.09 -9.84 -36.25
N HIS A 22 12.44 -10.72 -35.46
CA HIS A 22 10.98 -10.80 -35.38
C HIS A 22 10.40 -10.52 -33.99
N PHE A 23 11.23 -10.38 -32.99
CA PHE A 23 10.79 -10.08 -31.63
C PHE A 23 11.93 -9.54 -30.77
N ASP A 24 11.59 -8.78 -29.76
CA ASP A 24 12.51 -8.44 -28.67
C ASP A 24 12.18 -9.32 -27.45
N ASN A 25 13.19 -9.64 -26.64
CA ASN A 25 13.01 -10.38 -25.40
C ASN A 25 13.64 -9.62 -24.23
N LYS A 26 12.93 -9.59 -23.11
CA LYS A 26 13.46 -9.15 -21.83
C LYS A 26 13.24 -10.24 -20.80
N THR A 27 14.33 -10.77 -20.25
CA THR A 27 14.31 -11.81 -19.24
C THR A 27 15.12 -11.36 -18.05
N TYR A 28 14.58 -11.53 -16.83
CA TYR A 28 15.35 -11.26 -15.62
C TYR A 28 15.08 -12.30 -14.55
N ILE A 29 16.09 -12.49 -13.71
CA ILE A 29 16.00 -13.20 -12.44
C ILE A 29 16.49 -12.30 -11.32
N THR A 30 15.73 -12.24 -10.23
CA THR A 30 16.13 -11.51 -9.02
C THR A 30 16.09 -12.41 -7.81
N PHE A 31 17.02 -12.18 -6.91
CA PHE A 31 17.01 -12.78 -5.59
C PHE A 31 17.10 -11.67 -4.53
N ASP A 32 16.11 -11.62 -3.66
CA ASP A 32 16.01 -10.70 -2.53
C ASP A 32 16.09 -11.47 -1.21
N LYS A 33 16.92 -11.02 -0.29
CA LYS A 33 16.93 -11.50 1.09
C LYS A 33 16.82 -10.30 2.03
N THR A 34 15.78 -10.28 2.84
CA THR A 34 15.58 -9.27 3.88
C THR A 34 15.61 -9.96 5.24
N LYS A 35 16.54 -9.56 6.10
CA LYS A 35 16.60 -9.98 7.50
C LYS A 35 16.22 -8.78 8.37
N ASN A 36 15.15 -8.92 9.14
CA ASN A 36 14.71 -7.97 10.14
C ASN A 36 14.99 -8.56 11.53
N SER A 37 15.98 -8.01 12.21
CA SER A 37 16.37 -8.40 13.57
C SER A 37 15.80 -7.37 14.54
N ARG A 38 14.92 -7.78 15.44
CA ARG A 38 14.16 -6.85 16.30
C ARG A 38 13.89 -7.43 17.68
N LEU A 39 13.67 -6.54 18.64
CA LEU A 39 13.17 -6.94 19.95
C LEU A 39 11.70 -7.37 19.85
N PRO A 40 11.26 -8.40 20.61
CA PRO A 40 9.86 -8.89 20.58
C PRO A 40 8.81 -7.82 20.90
N GLU A 41 9.14 -6.82 21.70
CA GLU A 41 8.24 -5.72 22.07
C GLU A 41 7.85 -4.83 20.89
N TYR A 42 8.57 -4.91 19.76
CA TYR A 42 8.26 -4.21 18.51
C TYR A 42 7.46 -5.07 17.53
N LEU A 43 7.02 -6.25 17.96
CA LEU A 43 6.03 -7.00 17.21
C LEU A 43 4.69 -6.24 17.23
N ALA A 44 3.90 -6.40 16.17
CA ALA A 44 2.58 -5.79 16.11
C ALA A 44 1.78 -6.16 17.36
N GLY A 45 1.16 -5.15 17.98
CA GLY A 45 0.42 -5.33 19.24
C GLY A 45 1.23 -5.08 20.52
N GLY A 46 2.53 -4.85 20.43
CA GLY A 46 3.33 -4.41 21.57
C GLY A 46 3.07 -2.96 21.96
N PRO A 47 3.42 -2.54 23.17
CA PRO A 47 3.27 -1.16 23.61
C PRO A 47 4.26 -0.26 22.86
N GLU A 48 3.74 0.72 22.13
CA GLU A 48 4.58 1.68 21.41
C GLU A 48 5.51 2.46 22.34
N GLY A 49 6.77 2.59 21.95
CA GLY A 49 7.76 3.38 22.64
C GLY A 49 8.34 2.76 23.91
N SER A 50 7.96 1.53 24.26
CA SER A 50 8.53 0.80 25.37
C SER A 50 9.27 -0.45 24.91
N TYR A 51 10.39 -0.77 25.56
CA TYR A 51 11.16 -1.98 25.33
C TYR A 51 11.73 -2.49 26.67
N SER A 52 11.98 -3.80 26.73
CA SER A 52 12.70 -4.41 27.84
C SER A 52 14.18 -4.57 27.47
N SER A 53 15.06 -4.14 28.36
CA SER A 53 16.50 -4.31 28.18
C SER A 53 16.97 -5.77 28.32
N THR A 54 16.05 -6.67 28.72
CA THR A 54 16.32 -8.11 28.91
C THR A 54 15.89 -8.95 27.73
N SER A 55 15.17 -8.38 26.76
CA SER A 55 14.72 -9.12 25.57
C SER A 55 15.86 -9.36 24.59
N ALA A 56 15.94 -10.59 24.07
CA ALA A 56 16.83 -10.94 22.99
C ALA A 56 16.27 -10.53 21.63
N PHE A 57 17.14 -10.19 20.69
CA PHE A 57 16.73 -9.97 19.30
C PHE A 57 16.20 -11.26 18.68
N SER A 58 15.12 -11.14 17.94
CA SER A 58 14.53 -12.18 17.12
C SER A 58 14.61 -11.81 15.65
N ASP A 59 14.94 -12.79 14.82
CA ASP A 59 15.12 -12.62 13.40
C ASP A 59 13.86 -13.04 12.62
N SER A 60 13.47 -12.20 11.68
CA SER A 60 12.52 -12.54 10.61
C SER A 60 13.28 -12.46 9.29
N ILE A 61 13.31 -13.55 8.53
CA ILE A 61 14.07 -13.66 7.28
C ILE A 61 13.10 -13.96 6.14
N LEU A 62 12.95 -13.01 5.23
CA LEU A 62 12.20 -13.16 3.98
C LEU A 62 13.17 -13.33 2.82
N LYS A 63 12.96 -14.36 2.01
CA LYS A 63 13.67 -14.59 0.75
C LYS A 63 12.66 -14.64 -0.39
N ASN A 64 12.94 -13.92 -1.47
CA ASN A 64 12.16 -13.96 -2.70
C ASN A 64 13.07 -14.27 -3.87
N THR A 65 12.70 -15.25 -4.68
CA THR A 65 13.29 -15.49 -5.98
C THR A 65 12.23 -15.20 -7.02
N ARG A 66 12.53 -14.29 -7.94
CA ARG A 66 11.62 -13.92 -9.02
C ARG A 66 12.28 -14.19 -10.36
N PHE A 67 11.50 -14.75 -11.28
CA PHE A 67 11.85 -14.91 -12.68
C PHE A 67 10.75 -14.24 -13.54
N SER A 68 11.15 -13.55 -14.61
CA SER A 68 10.23 -13.00 -15.60
C SER A 68 10.86 -13.07 -16.97
N SER A 69 10.06 -13.40 -17.98
CA SER A 69 10.46 -13.38 -19.37
C SER A 69 9.32 -12.84 -20.22
N GLU A 70 9.59 -11.79 -20.98
CA GLU A 70 8.64 -11.13 -21.87
C GLU A 70 9.16 -11.11 -23.28
N PHE A 71 8.26 -11.36 -24.24
CA PHE A 71 8.50 -11.32 -25.68
C PHE A 71 7.61 -10.24 -26.29
N TYR A 72 8.23 -9.32 -27.02
CA TYR A 72 7.57 -8.22 -27.73
C TYR A 72 7.63 -8.51 -29.22
N ILE A 73 6.48 -8.75 -29.82
CA ILE A 73 6.35 -9.29 -31.17
C ILE A 73 5.58 -8.29 -32.04
N PRO A 74 6.25 -7.45 -32.84
CA PRO A 74 5.58 -6.61 -33.83
C PRO A 74 5.13 -7.45 -35.03
N PHE A 75 3.90 -7.26 -35.47
CA PHE A 75 3.40 -7.88 -36.71
C PHE A 75 2.25 -7.05 -37.30
N THR A 76 1.92 -7.34 -38.57
CA THR A 76 0.81 -6.68 -39.25
C THR A 76 -0.22 -7.74 -39.68
N LEU A 77 -1.47 -7.56 -39.24
CA LEU A 77 -2.63 -8.35 -39.62
C LEU A 77 -3.80 -7.39 -39.89
N GLY A 78 -3.84 -6.86 -41.12
CA GLY A 78 -4.75 -5.79 -41.49
C GLY A 78 -4.36 -4.43 -40.92
N VAL A 79 -3.97 -4.39 -39.63
CA VAL A 79 -3.45 -3.24 -38.90
C VAL A 79 -2.16 -3.62 -38.16
N GLU A 80 -1.46 -2.64 -37.59
CA GLU A 80 -0.25 -2.87 -36.82
C GLU A 80 -0.58 -3.39 -35.43
N HIS A 81 0.19 -4.38 -34.97
CA HIS A 81 0.11 -5.01 -33.68
C HIS A 81 1.47 -4.98 -32.97
N MET A 82 1.47 -4.78 -31.67
CA MET A 82 2.59 -5.06 -30.79
C MET A 82 2.12 -6.04 -29.72
N LEU A 83 2.33 -7.33 -29.96
CA LEU A 83 1.94 -8.40 -29.06
C LEU A 83 3.01 -8.59 -27.98
N THR A 84 2.61 -8.57 -26.74
CA THR A 84 3.44 -8.95 -25.59
C THR A 84 2.95 -10.27 -25.03
N VAL A 85 3.83 -11.24 -24.92
CA VAL A 85 3.57 -12.52 -24.26
C VAL A 85 4.58 -12.69 -23.15
N GLY A 86 4.14 -13.03 -21.95
CA GLY A 86 5.03 -13.11 -20.80
C GLY A 86 4.73 -14.27 -19.86
N PHE A 87 5.78 -14.65 -19.13
CA PHE A 87 5.74 -15.57 -18.03
C PHE A 87 6.41 -14.92 -16.82
N GLU A 88 5.80 -15.05 -15.64
CA GLU A 88 6.36 -14.61 -14.35
C GLU A 88 6.26 -15.74 -13.33
N GLY A 89 7.25 -15.81 -12.44
CA GLY A 89 7.24 -16.70 -11.29
C GLY A 89 7.91 -16.06 -10.09
N VAL A 90 7.33 -16.25 -8.91
CA VAL A 90 7.88 -15.80 -7.63
C VAL A 90 7.79 -16.93 -6.62
N HIS A 91 8.92 -17.28 -6.04
CA HIS A 91 8.96 -18.13 -4.86
C HIS A 91 9.37 -17.30 -3.64
N SER A 92 8.51 -17.27 -2.63
CA SER A 92 8.72 -16.55 -1.37
C SER A 92 8.83 -17.53 -0.21
N SER A 93 9.83 -17.33 0.65
CA SER A 93 10.07 -18.12 1.86
C SER A 93 10.31 -17.19 3.04
N LEU A 94 9.60 -17.43 4.13
CA LEU A 94 9.64 -16.63 5.36
C LEU A 94 9.99 -17.55 6.54
N ASP A 95 11.04 -17.19 7.27
CA ASP A 95 11.37 -17.75 8.57
C ASP A 95 11.17 -16.68 9.64
N ASP A 96 10.12 -16.79 10.44
CA ASP A 96 9.77 -15.84 11.51
C ASP A 96 9.21 -16.59 12.73
N ALA A 97 10.09 -17.15 13.51
CA ALA A 97 9.71 -17.91 14.70
C ALA A 97 8.92 -17.06 15.70
N SER A 98 9.28 -15.78 15.87
CA SER A 98 8.62 -14.90 16.83
C SER A 98 7.16 -14.65 16.50
N SER A 99 6.84 -14.33 15.25
CA SER A 99 5.45 -14.07 14.83
C SER A 99 4.62 -15.35 14.71
N MET A 100 5.27 -16.47 14.30
CA MET A 100 4.58 -17.75 14.12
C MET A 100 4.40 -18.53 15.44
N THR A 101 5.30 -18.30 16.40
CA THR A 101 5.30 -19.02 17.69
C THR A 101 5.12 -18.09 18.88
N GLN A 102 4.40 -16.98 18.70
CA GLN A 102 4.13 -16.04 19.79
C GLN A 102 3.59 -16.78 21.02
N LEU A 103 4.12 -16.40 22.18
CA LEU A 103 3.62 -16.92 23.43
C LEU A 103 2.18 -16.44 23.63
N LEU A 104 1.31 -17.39 23.94
CA LEU A 104 -0.05 -17.09 24.37
C LEU A 104 -0.03 -16.52 25.80
N GLY A 105 -1.04 -15.72 26.11
CA GLY A 105 -1.25 -15.28 27.48
C GLY A 105 -0.77 -13.90 27.82
N GLY A 106 -0.64 -13.04 26.83
CA GLY A 106 -0.44 -11.63 27.08
C GLY A 106 -1.67 -11.03 27.78
N ARG A 107 -1.57 -10.72 29.08
CA ARG A 107 -2.57 -9.92 29.80
C ARG A 107 -1.96 -8.63 30.31
N ARG A 108 -2.73 -7.57 30.27
CA ARG A 108 -2.30 -6.29 30.78
C ARG A 108 -2.46 -6.26 32.30
N VAL A 109 -1.37 -5.98 33.02
CA VAL A 109 -1.38 -5.72 34.45
C VAL A 109 -0.77 -4.33 34.67
N GLY A 110 -1.63 -3.33 34.89
CA GLY A 110 -1.21 -1.92 34.87
C GLY A 110 -0.65 -1.50 33.49
N ASN A 111 0.58 -1.01 33.45
CA ASN A 111 1.26 -0.61 32.22
C ASN A 111 2.18 -1.70 31.62
N LYS A 112 2.16 -2.91 32.18
CA LYS A 112 3.00 -4.03 31.72
C LYS A 112 2.16 -5.14 31.10
N VAL A 113 2.71 -5.79 30.07
CA VAL A 113 2.17 -7.04 29.55
C VAL A 113 2.84 -8.16 30.30
N VAL A 114 2.04 -8.99 30.96
CA VAL A 114 2.48 -10.22 31.63
C VAL A 114 1.99 -11.38 30.78
N TYR A 115 2.90 -12.26 30.39
CA TYR A 115 2.57 -13.47 29.64
C TYR A 115 2.22 -14.60 30.62
N ASP A 116 1.05 -15.17 30.42
CA ASP A 116 0.62 -16.36 31.16
C ASP A 116 0.80 -17.59 30.28
N LEU A 117 1.83 -18.37 30.56
CA LEU A 117 2.16 -19.59 29.81
C LEU A 117 1.05 -20.66 29.88
N LYS A 118 0.03 -20.47 30.70
CA LYS A 118 -1.14 -21.39 30.81
C LYS A 118 -2.25 -21.05 29.82
N GLU A 119 -2.16 -19.95 29.07
CA GLU A 119 -3.15 -19.66 28.06
C GLU A 119 -3.10 -20.71 26.95
N ARG A 120 -4.26 -21.15 26.52
CA ARG A 120 -4.43 -22.14 25.46
C ARG A 120 -5.46 -21.66 24.45
N LEU A 121 -5.19 -21.97 23.21
CA LEU A 121 -6.15 -21.75 22.10
C LEU A 121 -7.40 -22.60 22.30
N PRO A 122 -8.54 -22.25 21.68
CA PRO A 122 -9.76 -23.05 21.68
C PRO A 122 -9.48 -24.50 21.26
N SER A 123 -10.32 -25.40 21.71
CA SER A 123 -10.23 -26.83 21.35
C SER A 123 -10.25 -27.03 19.83
N GLY A 124 -9.42 -27.91 19.31
CA GLY A 124 -9.28 -28.17 17.88
C GLY A 124 -8.23 -27.31 17.16
N ILE A 125 -7.66 -26.30 17.84
CA ILE A 125 -6.58 -25.48 17.28
C ILE A 125 -5.26 -25.89 17.93
N SER A 126 -4.26 -26.21 17.10
CA SER A 126 -2.94 -26.63 17.58
C SER A 126 -2.20 -25.47 18.27
N ASN A 127 -1.64 -25.74 19.45
CA ASN A 127 -0.69 -24.88 20.12
C ASN A 127 0.75 -25.06 19.59
N VAL A 128 1.00 -26.12 18.81
CA VAL A 128 2.30 -26.38 18.18
C VAL A 128 2.33 -25.68 16.83
N ARG A 129 3.26 -24.75 16.67
CA ARG A 129 3.36 -23.89 15.50
C ARG A 129 4.81 -23.83 15.01
N GLY A 130 4.98 -23.91 13.68
CA GLY A 130 6.29 -23.76 13.05
C GLY A 130 6.59 -22.30 12.69
N GLY A 131 7.86 -21.95 12.62
CA GLY A 131 8.32 -20.60 12.24
C GLY A 131 8.50 -20.36 10.74
N HIS A 132 8.27 -21.40 9.92
CA HIS A 132 8.52 -21.36 8.47
C HIS A 132 7.22 -21.29 7.66
N SER A 133 7.25 -20.48 6.59
CA SER A 133 6.17 -20.41 5.61
C SER A 133 6.76 -20.14 4.22
N SER A 134 6.19 -20.76 3.19
CA SER A 134 6.59 -20.52 1.80
C SER A 134 5.39 -20.54 0.86
N GLN A 135 5.48 -19.80 -0.23
CA GLN A 135 4.49 -19.85 -1.31
C GLN A 135 5.16 -19.66 -2.66
N THR A 136 4.53 -20.20 -3.69
CA THR A 136 4.92 -20.00 -5.08
C THR A 136 3.74 -19.43 -5.83
N GLU A 137 4.03 -18.38 -6.60
CA GLU A 137 3.09 -17.78 -7.55
C GLU A 137 3.72 -17.85 -8.92
N TRP A 138 2.91 -18.12 -9.95
CA TRP A 138 3.32 -17.99 -11.33
C TRP A 138 2.17 -17.50 -12.19
N ALA A 139 2.49 -16.85 -13.29
CA ALA A 139 1.52 -16.32 -14.22
C ALA A 139 2.01 -16.41 -15.66
N VAL A 140 1.05 -16.55 -16.57
CA VAL A 140 1.23 -16.32 -18.00
C VAL A 140 0.28 -15.22 -18.45
N PHE A 141 0.73 -14.37 -19.35
CA PHE A 141 -0.10 -13.26 -19.82
C PHE A 141 0.17 -12.93 -21.28
N VAL A 142 -0.83 -12.31 -21.87
CA VAL A 142 -0.79 -11.79 -23.23
C VAL A 142 -1.46 -10.41 -23.24
N GLU A 143 -0.86 -9.48 -23.96
CA GLU A 143 -1.38 -8.15 -24.23
C GLU A 143 -1.08 -7.78 -25.67
N ASP A 144 -2.02 -7.15 -26.38
CA ASP A 144 -1.82 -6.71 -27.74
C ASP A 144 -2.16 -5.23 -27.89
N ASN A 145 -1.18 -4.42 -28.26
CA ASN A 145 -1.40 -3.03 -28.64
C ASN A 145 -1.74 -2.96 -30.12
N ILE A 146 -3.01 -2.76 -30.41
CA ILE A 146 -3.57 -2.76 -31.77
C ILE A 146 -3.77 -1.32 -32.23
N SER A 147 -3.05 -0.91 -33.27
CA SER A 147 -3.28 0.37 -33.97
C SER A 147 -4.52 0.25 -34.85
N ALA A 148 -5.72 0.18 -34.25
CA ALA A 148 -6.97 -0.09 -34.95
C ALA A 148 -7.29 0.95 -36.06
N THR A 149 -6.88 2.19 -35.85
CA THR A 149 -6.86 3.26 -36.86
C THR A 149 -5.65 4.15 -36.58
N GLN A 150 -5.41 5.18 -37.42
CA GLN A 150 -4.36 6.18 -37.17
C GLN A 150 -4.56 6.97 -35.86
N SER A 151 -5.78 7.02 -35.35
CA SER A 151 -6.15 7.77 -34.15
C SER A 151 -6.64 6.90 -32.99
N THR A 152 -6.73 5.58 -33.16
CA THR A 152 -7.30 4.66 -32.18
C THR A 152 -6.34 3.53 -31.86
N ILE A 153 -5.98 3.37 -30.60
CA ILE A 153 -5.24 2.22 -30.09
C ILE A 153 -6.16 1.46 -29.13
N LEU A 154 -6.27 0.15 -29.33
CA LEU A 154 -6.96 -0.80 -28.46
C LEU A 154 -5.94 -1.73 -27.83
N THR A 155 -6.06 -1.97 -26.53
CA THR A 155 -5.14 -2.84 -25.79
C THR A 155 -5.92 -3.88 -24.98
N PRO A 156 -6.37 -4.99 -25.62
CA PRO A 156 -6.87 -6.15 -24.91
C PRO A 156 -5.75 -6.88 -24.17
N SER A 157 -6.06 -7.44 -23.00
CA SER A 157 -5.11 -8.24 -22.22
C SER A 157 -5.80 -9.39 -21.51
N LEU A 158 -5.07 -10.49 -21.31
CA LEU A 158 -5.50 -11.66 -20.58
C LEU A 158 -4.32 -12.20 -19.75
N ARG A 159 -4.60 -12.58 -18.52
CA ARG A 159 -3.62 -13.12 -17.60
C ARG A 159 -4.21 -14.27 -16.80
N TYR A 160 -3.46 -15.36 -16.69
CA TYR A 160 -3.72 -16.47 -15.80
C TYR A 160 -2.67 -16.49 -14.68
N ASP A 161 -3.12 -16.50 -13.43
CA ASP A 161 -2.29 -16.57 -12.24
C ASP A 161 -2.57 -17.86 -11.48
N TYR A 162 -1.55 -18.43 -10.87
CA TYR A 162 -1.66 -19.52 -9.92
C TYR A 162 -0.85 -19.21 -8.67
N ASN A 163 -1.46 -19.40 -7.51
CA ASN A 163 -0.82 -19.26 -6.19
C ASN A 163 -1.04 -20.55 -5.40
N THR A 164 -0.02 -21.00 -4.69
CA THR A 164 -0.04 -22.28 -3.92
C THR A 164 -1.22 -22.36 -2.94
N TYR A 165 -1.65 -21.26 -2.36
CA TYR A 165 -2.73 -21.24 -1.37
C TYR A 165 -4.07 -20.80 -1.96
N SER A 166 -4.10 -19.74 -2.74
CA SER A 166 -5.36 -19.19 -3.25
C SER A 166 -5.80 -19.78 -4.59
N GLY A 167 -4.99 -20.68 -5.18
CA GLY A 167 -5.32 -21.38 -6.42
C GLY A 167 -5.24 -20.49 -7.67
N SER A 168 -6.07 -20.81 -8.65
CA SER A 168 -6.07 -20.19 -9.97
C SER A 168 -6.92 -18.92 -10.03
N ASN A 169 -6.48 -17.97 -10.83
CA ASN A 169 -7.24 -16.76 -11.16
C ASN A 169 -7.03 -16.38 -12.63
N VAL A 170 -8.10 -15.88 -13.27
CA VAL A 170 -8.04 -15.29 -14.60
C VAL A 170 -8.38 -13.82 -14.50
N SER A 171 -7.52 -12.98 -15.03
CA SER A 171 -7.71 -11.52 -15.11
C SER A 171 -7.68 -11.11 -16.57
N GLY A 172 -8.48 -10.12 -16.93
CA GLY A 172 -8.51 -9.60 -18.30
C GLY A 172 -8.85 -8.12 -18.27
N GLY A 173 -8.51 -7.45 -19.36
CA GLY A 173 -8.74 -6.04 -19.51
C GLY A 173 -8.85 -5.61 -20.95
N LEU A 174 -9.42 -4.44 -21.15
CA LEU A 174 -9.44 -3.71 -22.41
C LEU A 174 -9.20 -2.24 -22.11
N ASN A 175 -8.11 -1.69 -22.65
CA ASN A 175 -7.85 -0.27 -22.64
C ASN A 175 -8.01 0.30 -24.05
N PHE A 176 -8.30 1.59 -24.14
CA PHE A 176 -8.33 2.29 -25.41
C PHE A 176 -7.73 3.69 -25.25
N LEU A 177 -7.13 4.16 -26.32
CA LEU A 177 -6.69 5.54 -26.52
C LEU A 177 -7.27 6.03 -27.85
N GLN A 178 -8.01 7.14 -27.80
CA GLN A 178 -8.59 7.79 -28.96
C GLN A 178 -8.03 9.20 -29.07
N SER A 179 -7.24 9.49 -30.09
CA SER A 179 -6.88 10.85 -30.46
C SER A 179 -8.05 11.47 -31.22
N LEU A 180 -8.59 12.59 -30.70
CA LEU A 180 -9.65 13.35 -31.35
C LEU A 180 -9.07 14.29 -32.42
N ASN A 181 -7.90 14.83 -32.12
CA ASN A 181 -7.03 15.64 -32.99
C ASN A 181 -5.61 15.63 -32.39
N ASP A 182 -4.74 16.51 -32.86
CA ASP A 182 -3.34 16.57 -32.40
C ASP A 182 -3.22 16.98 -30.92
N ASP A 183 -4.18 17.75 -30.40
CA ASP A 183 -4.14 18.33 -29.06
C ASP A 183 -4.97 17.52 -28.04
N TRP A 184 -6.02 16.83 -28.46
CA TRP A 184 -6.99 16.17 -27.57
C TRP A 184 -7.00 14.66 -27.70
N LYS A 185 -6.99 13.98 -26.55
CA LYS A 185 -7.08 12.50 -26.45
C LYS A 185 -8.12 12.09 -25.40
N ILE A 186 -8.83 11.02 -25.68
CA ILE A 186 -9.66 10.31 -24.70
C ILE A 186 -9.00 8.97 -24.44
N LYS A 187 -8.90 8.60 -23.18
CA LYS A 187 -8.37 7.30 -22.75
C LYS A 187 -9.31 6.67 -21.74
N GLY A 188 -9.38 5.36 -21.75
CA GLY A 188 -10.17 4.65 -20.77
C GLY A 188 -9.91 3.18 -20.79
N GLY A 189 -10.48 2.49 -19.82
CA GLY A 189 -10.31 1.06 -19.72
C GLY A 189 -11.18 0.43 -18.65
N ILE A 190 -11.29 -0.88 -18.79
CA ILE A 190 -11.88 -1.78 -17.80
C ILE A 190 -10.95 -2.97 -17.62
N ALA A 191 -10.59 -3.30 -16.38
CA ALA A 191 -9.74 -4.44 -16.10
C ALA A 191 -10.17 -5.12 -14.80
N ARG A 192 -10.07 -6.44 -14.79
CA ARG A 192 -10.15 -7.23 -13.56
C ARG A 192 -8.74 -7.36 -12.97
N ALA A 193 -8.56 -6.91 -11.73
CA ALA A 193 -7.33 -7.06 -10.99
C ALA A 193 -7.45 -8.16 -9.93
N TYR A 194 -6.31 -8.73 -9.55
CA TYR A 194 -6.15 -9.81 -8.60
C TYR A 194 -5.03 -9.48 -7.62
N LYS A 195 -5.23 -9.84 -6.35
CA LYS A 195 -4.20 -9.76 -5.31
C LYS A 195 -4.23 -11.02 -4.47
N ALA A 196 -3.15 -11.78 -4.49
CA ALA A 196 -2.97 -12.95 -3.64
C ALA A 196 -2.80 -12.54 -2.16
N PRO A 197 -3.21 -13.39 -1.21
CA PRO A 197 -2.89 -13.21 0.19
C PRO A 197 -1.39 -13.41 0.42
N ASN A 198 -0.85 -12.76 1.45
CA ASN A 198 0.56 -12.88 1.82
C ASN A 198 0.82 -14.08 2.75
N LEU A 199 2.11 -14.38 3.00
CA LEU A 199 2.54 -15.53 3.81
C LEU A 199 1.99 -15.53 5.24
N TYR A 200 1.81 -14.37 5.87
CA TYR A 200 1.21 -14.29 7.20
C TYR A 200 -0.30 -14.55 7.17
N GLN A 201 -0.97 -14.08 6.14
CA GLN A 201 -2.42 -14.24 5.99
C GLN A 201 -2.83 -15.68 5.71
N THR A 202 -1.99 -16.43 4.98
CA THR A 202 -2.29 -17.82 4.57
C THR A 202 -1.83 -18.85 5.58
N ASN A 203 -0.85 -18.54 6.44
CA ASN A 203 -0.25 -19.53 7.31
C ASN A 203 -1.03 -19.70 8.63
N PRO A 204 -1.69 -20.85 8.89
CA PRO A 204 -2.42 -21.08 10.13
C PRO A 204 -1.54 -21.12 11.39
N ASN A 205 -0.21 -21.25 11.22
CA ASN A 205 0.74 -21.15 12.33
C ASN A 205 1.00 -19.70 12.77
N TYR A 206 0.74 -18.71 11.89
CA TYR A 206 0.85 -17.31 12.25
C TYR A 206 -0.20 -16.92 13.27
N LEU A 207 0.23 -16.32 14.37
CA LEU A 207 -0.64 -15.82 15.40
C LEU A 207 -0.14 -14.44 15.84
N LEU A 208 -0.92 -13.41 15.53
CA LEU A 208 -0.67 -12.05 15.95
C LEU A 208 -1.45 -11.75 17.22
N PHE A 209 -0.73 -11.45 18.31
CA PHE A 209 -1.32 -10.96 19.54
C PHE A 209 -1.46 -9.43 19.50
N THR A 210 -2.57 -8.90 20.01
CA THR A 210 -2.77 -7.46 20.16
C THR A 210 -3.45 -7.14 21.49
N LEU A 211 -2.94 -6.12 22.17
CA LEU A 211 -3.44 -5.61 23.44
C LEU A 211 -4.72 -4.74 23.30
N GLY A 212 -5.52 -4.99 22.28
CA GLY A 212 -6.70 -4.20 21.93
C GLY A 212 -6.50 -3.27 20.76
N GLN A 213 -5.27 -3.07 20.31
CA GLN A 213 -4.95 -2.31 19.11
C GLN A 213 -5.35 -3.12 17.87
N GLY A 214 -6.33 -2.62 17.14
CA GLY A 214 -6.81 -3.32 15.95
C GLY A 214 -7.74 -4.50 16.23
N CYS A 215 -8.05 -4.80 17.47
CA CYS A 215 -9.12 -5.75 17.80
C CYS A 215 -10.45 -5.26 17.20
N PRO A 216 -11.31 -6.19 16.74
CA PRO A 216 -12.66 -5.86 16.35
C PRO A 216 -13.42 -5.13 17.46
N THR A 217 -14.35 -4.29 17.07
CA THR A 217 -15.07 -3.40 18.01
C THR A 217 -15.98 -4.13 18.99
N ASN A 218 -16.29 -5.40 18.71
CA ASN A 218 -17.04 -6.28 19.61
C ASN A 218 -16.18 -6.90 20.72
N VAL A 219 -14.85 -6.73 20.68
CA VAL A 219 -13.97 -7.15 21.78
C VAL A 219 -14.04 -6.13 22.90
N PRO A 220 -14.37 -6.55 24.15
CA PRO A 220 -14.39 -5.64 25.30
C PRO A 220 -13.04 -4.94 25.53
N ASN A 221 -13.04 -3.72 26.00
CA ASN A 221 -11.83 -2.89 26.18
C ASN A 221 -10.79 -3.48 27.16
N ASN A 222 -11.22 -4.39 28.04
CA ASN A 222 -10.36 -5.06 29.01
C ASN A 222 -9.85 -6.43 28.52
N LYS A 223 -10.20 -6.81 27.28
CA LYS A 223 -9.79 -8.08 26.66
C LYS A 223 -8.80 -7.82 25.53
N THR A 224 -8.07 -8.84 25.21
CA THR A 224 -7.11 -8.87 24.10
C THR A 224 -7.61 -9.75 22.98
N CYS A 225 -7.00 -9.68 21.82
CA CYS A 225 -7.33 -10.56 20.72
C CYS A 225 -6.10 -11.10 20.01
N TYR A 226 -6.30 -12.21 19.33
CA TYR A 226 -5.36 -12.88 18.47
C TYR A 226 -5.92 -12.93 17.05
N PHE A 227 -5.04 -12.80 16.05
CA PHE A 227 -5.36 -13.02 14.65
C PHE A 227 -4.53 -14.16 14.11
N GLN A 228 -5.20 -15.22 13.68
CA GLN A 228 -4.59 -16.41 13.09
C GLN A 228 -4.62 -16.33 11.56
N GLY A 229 -3.57 -16.84 10.91
CA GLY A 229 -3.56 -17.05 9.47
C GLY A 229 -4.61 -18.08 9.03
N ASN A 230 -4.98 -18.05 7.76
CA ASN A 230 -6.04 -18.85 7.17
C ASN A 230 -5.62 -19.42 5.81
N SER A 231 -5.44 -20.74 5.72
CA SER A 231 -5.11 -21.41 4.45
C SER A 231 -6.21 -21.33 3.39
N ASP A 232 -7.46 -21.09 3.82
CA ASP A 232 -8.64 -21.06 2.93
C ASP A 232 -9.00 -19.66 2.47
N ILE A 233 -8.15 -18.68 2.74
CA ILE A 233 -8.37 -17.29 2.39
C ILE A 233 -8.39 -17.11 0.87
N LYS A 234 -9.44 -16.46 0.37
CA LYS A 234 -9.60 -16.17 -1.06
C LYS A 234 -8.79 -14.93 -1.46
N PRO A 235 -8.31 -14.85 -2.70
CA PRO A 235 -7.67 -13.64 -3.19
C PRO A 235 -8.66 -12.48 -3.26
N GLU A 236 -8.14 -11.27 -3.08
CA GLU A 236 -8.89 -10.05 -3.40
C GLU A 236 -8.99 -9.92 -4.92
N THR A 237 -10.15 -9.52 -5.40
CA THR A 237 -10.35 -9.16 -6.81
C THR A 237 -11.04 -7.81 -6.91
N SER A 238 -10.75 -7.07 -7.99
CA SER A 238 -11.44 -5.82 -8.28
C SER A 238 -11.73 -5.67 -9.76
N TRP A 239 -12.83 -4.98 -10.07
CA TRP A 239 -13.08 -4.42 -11.38
C TRP A 239 -12.74 -2.95 -11.37
N ASN A 240 -11.70 -2.58 -12.11
CA ASN A 240 -11.19 -1.23 -12.25
C ASN A 240 -11.72 -0.64 -13.56
N LYS A 241 -12.30 0.53 -13.49
CA LYS A 241 -12.89 1.26 -14.60
C LYS A 241 -12.37 2.68 -14.56
N GLU A 242 -11.95 3.17 -15.69
CA GLU A 242 -11.42 4.52 -15.83
C GLU A 242 -11.83 5.10 -17.17
N ILE A 243 -12.12 6.40 -17.18
CA ILE A 243 -12.26 7.20 -18.39
C ILE A 243 -11.72 8.59 -18.14
N GLY A 244 -10.91 9.09 -19.05
CA GLY A 244 -10.27 10.40 -18.94
C GLY A 244 -10.15 11.10 -20.28
N ILE A 245 -9.95 12.41 -20.19
CA ILE A 245 -9.64 13.28 -21.31
C ILE A 245 -8.36 14.04 -21.02
N GLU A 246 -7.56 14.26 -22.04
CA GLU A 246 -6.27 14.93 -21.98
C GLU A 246 -6.16 15.96 -23.11
N TYR A 247 -5.65 17.13 -22.77
CA TYR A 247 -5.25 18.19 -23.67
C TYR A 247 -3.75 18.42 -23.53
N ASP A 248 -3.03 18.45 -24.64
CA ASP A 248 -1.59 18.66 -24.67
C ASP A 248 -1.24 19.54 -25.88
N LYS A 249 -0.79 20.77 -25.60
CA LYS A 249 -0.35 21.71 -26.63
C LYS A 249 0.61 22.74 -26.05
N ASP A 250 1.73 22.98 -26.76
CA ASP A 250 2.71 24.03 -26.46
C ASP A 250 3.18 24.03 -24.98
N GLY A 251 3.32 22.83 -24.38
CA GLY A 251 3.70 22.64 -22.99
C GLY A 251 2.56 22.80 -21.98
N LEU A 252 1.35 23.20 -22.41
CA LEU A 252 0.14 23.13 -21.61
C LEU A 252 -0.40 21.70 -21.63
N LEU A 253 -0.35 21.03 -20.51
CA LEU A 253 -0.94 19.70 -20.31
C LEU A 253 -2.08 19.81 -19.30
N ALA A 254 -3.27 19.39 -19.67
CA ALA A 254 -4.42 19.28 -18.78
C ALA A 254 -5.08 17.92 -18.94
N SER A 255 -5.31 17.21 -17.87
CA SER A 255 -6.02 15.93 -17.90
C SER A 255 -6.94 15.76 -16.70
N VAL A 256 -8.04 15.08 -16.91
CA VAL A 256 -8.94 14.63 -15.87
C VAL A 256 -9.45 13.24 -16.19
N ALA A 257 -9.48 12.36 -15.19
CA ALA A 257 -10.02 11.03 -15.29
C ALA A 257 -10.97 10.74 -14.13
N TYR A 258 -12.05 10.06 -14.44
CA TYR A 258 -12.90 9.41 -13.46
C TYR A 258 -12.49 7.96 -13.32
N PHE A 259 -12.36 7.48 -12.08
CA PHE A 259 -12.08 6.08 -11.80
C PHE A 259 -13.07 5.48 -10.82
N ARG A 260 -13.31 4.18 -10.98
CA ARG A 260 -14.10 3.40 -10.04
C ARG A 260 -13.58 1.97 -9.94
N ASN A 261 -13.28 1.56 -8.71
CA ASN A 261 -12.78 0.23 -8.38
C ASN A 261 -13.81 -0.47 -7.46
N ASP A 262 -14.41 -1.53 -7.96
CA ASP A 262 -15.35 -2.38 -7.23
C ASP A 262 -14.61 -3.63 -6.73
N TYR A 263 -14.36 -3.71 -5.42
CA TYR A 263 -13.63 -4.81 -4.78
C TYR A 263 -14.57 -5.91 -4.30
N ARG A 264 -14.08 -7.15 -4.40
CA ARG A 264 -14.68 -8.35 -3.80
C ARG A 264 -13.62 -9.10 -3.02
N ASN A 265 -14.07 -9.85 -2.00
CA ASN A 265 -13.22 -10.69 -1.15
C ASN A 265 -12.06 -9.91 -0.54
N LYS A 266 -12.26 -8.67 -0.10
CA LYS A 266 -11.20 -7.89 0.54
C LYS A 266 -10.68 -8.65 1.76
N ILE A 267 -9.36 -8.85 1.82
CA ILE A 267 -8.72 -9.57 2.93
C ILE A 267 -8.74 -8.68 4.18
N VAL A 268 -9.26 -9.23 5.28
CA VAL A 268 -9.41 -8.55 6.57
C VAL A 268 -8.91 -9.45 7.70
N SER A 269 -8.40 -8.85 8.77
CA SER A 269 -7.85 -9.60 9.93
C SER A 269 -8.94 -10.21 10.82
N ASP A 270 -10.11 -9.62 10.84
CA ASP A 270 -11.28 -10.00 11.65
C ASP A 270 -12.35 -10.75 10.83
N GLY A 271 -11.92 -11.52 9.84
CA GLY A 271 -12.82 -12.19 8.91
C GLY A 271 -13.73 -13.23 9.56
N GLU A 272 -13.25 -13.94 10.58
CA GLU A 272 -14.00 -14.98 11.27
C GLU A 272 -13.63 -15.05 12.75
N PHE A 273 -14.62 -15.00 13.63
CA PHE A 273 -14.45 -15.28 15.05
C PHE A 273 -14.38 -16.78 15.28
N ILE A 274 -13.27 -17.27 15.85
CA ILE A 274 -13.00 -18.69 16.07
C ILE A 274 -13.45 -19.14 17.47
N GLY A 275 -13.29 -18.26 18.47
CA GLY A 275 -13.61 -18.61 19.86
C GLY A 275 -12.82 -17.79 20.87
N LEU A 276 -12.89 -18.23 22.12
CA LEU A 276 -12.16 -17.64 23.23
C LEU A 276 -11.05 -18.61 23.67
N THR A 277 -9.91 -18.05 24.09
CA THR A 277 -8.92 -18.81 24.83
C THR A 277 -9.45 -19.15 26.24
N ASN A 278 -8.77 -20.02 26.96
CA ASN A 278 -9.14 -20.34 28.35
C ASN A 278 -8.99 -19.13 29.34
N LEU A 279 -8.44 -18.02 28.87
CA LEU A 279 -8.35 -16.75 29.60
C LEU A 279 -9.34 -15.69 29.08
N ASP A 280 -10.32 -16.11 28.30
CA ASP A 280 -11.34 -15.26 27.66
C ASP A 280 -10.79 -14.22 26.70
N ASN A 281 -9.63 -14.44 26.09
CA ASN A 281 -9.15 -13.62 25.01
C ASN A 281 -9.75 -14.08 23.68
N TYR A 282 -10.01 -13.13 22.80
CA TYR A 282 -10.71 -13.37 21.53
C TYR A 282 -9.75 -13.87 20.47
N LEU A 283 -10.12 -14.92 19.76
CA LEU A 283 -9.38 -15.41 18.60
C LEU A 283 -10.17 -15.20 17.32
N TYR A 284 -9.55 -14.49 16.38
CA TYR A 284 -10.03 -14.28 15.02
C TYR A 284 -9.12 -14.93 14.02
N LYS A 285 -9.64 -15.21 12.84
CA LYS A 285 -8.93 -15.76 11.69
C LYS A 285 -9.00 -14.76 10.55
N TRP A 286 -7.89 -14.58 9.85
CA TRP A 286 -7.90 -13.82 8.61
C TRP A 286 -8.96 -14.38 7.66
N GLY A 287 -9.70 -13.49 7.00
CA GLY A 287 -10.78 -13.86 6.11
C GLY A 287 -11.04 -12.81 5.06
N ASN A 288 -12.17 -12.92 4.40
CA ASN A 288 -12.55 -12.04 3.32
C ASN A 288 -13.81 -11.24 3.70
N ALA A 289 -13.73 -9.92 3.63
CA ALA A 289 -14.91 -9.05 3.63
C ALA A 289 -15.54 -9.04 2.24
N ASN A 290 -16.88 -8.87 2.19
CA ASN A 290 -17.59 -9.15 0.96
C ASN A 290 -17.35 -8.13 -0.15
N ARG A 291 -17.54 -6.82 0.09
CA ARG A 291 -17.51 -5.82 -0.98
C ARG A 291 -17.05 -4.45 -0.52
N ALA A 292 -16.30 -3.78 -1.40
CA ALA A 292 -15.90 -2.40 -1.19
C ALA A 292 -15.94 -1.60 -2.51
N VAL A 293 -16.02 -0.29 -2.42
CA VAL A 293 -15.94 0.61 -3.58
C VAL A 293 -15.00 1.77 -3.28
N ILE A 294 -14.13 2.05 -4.24
CA ILE A 294 -13.31 3.26 -4.29
C ILE A 294 -13.64 3.95 -5.61
N GLU A 295 -14.01 5.23 -5.53
CA GLU A 295 -14.49 6.00 -6.69
C GLU A 295 -14.05 7.45 -6.53
N GLY A 296 -13.57 8.06 -7.60
CA GLY A 296 -13.10 9.44 -7.55
C GLY A 296 -12.70 10.01 -8.90
N PHE A 297 -12.02 11.13 -8.81
CA PHE A 297 -11.44 11.85 -9.95
C PHE A 297 -9.97 12.11 -9.67
N GLU A 298 -9.17 12.04 -10.71
CA GLU A 298 -7.78 12.48 -10.69
C GLU A 298 -7.51 13.39 -11.89
N GLY A 299 -6.55 14.26 -11.75
CA GLY A 299 -6.21 15.20 -12.81
C GLY A 299 -4.82 15.76 -12.66
N ASN A 300 -4.29 16.23 -13.78
CA ASN A 300 -2.99 16.88 -13.87
C ASN A 300 -3.15 18.16 -14.67
N LEU A 301 -2.43 19.20 -14.25
CA LEU A 301 -2.37 20.47 -14.95
C LEU A 301 -0.94 20.98 -14.92
N THR A 302 -0.32 21.09 -16.08
CA THR A 302 0.99 21.75 -16.27
C THR A 302 0.78 23.01 -17.08
N LEU A 303 1.15 24.15 -16.54
CA LEU A 303 1.04 25.46 -17.16
C LEU A 303 2.43 26.10 -17.30
N PRO A 304 2.95 26.30 -18.49
CA PRO A 304 4.11 27.18 -18.73
C PRO A 304 3.66 28.62 -18.61
N LEU A 305 3.75 29.22 -17.41
CA LEU A 305 3.35 30.59 -17.15
C LEU A 305 4.27 31.59 -17.83
N ILE A 306 5.56 31.26 -17.91
CA ILE A 306 6.55 31.93 -18.72
C ILE A 306 7.32 30.83 -19.43
N GLN A 307 7.31 30.87 -20.77
CA GLN A 307 7.97 29.86 -21.58
C GLN A 307 9.42 29.64 -21.13
N ASP A 308 9.80 28.40 -20.94
CA ASP A 308 11.13 27.92 -20.51
C ASP A 308 11.65 28.49 -19.17
N LYS A 309 10.85 29.29 -18.46
CA LYS A 309 11.25 29.92 -17.19
C LYS A 309 10.37 29.61 -16.01
N LEU A 310 9.05 29.66 -16.16
CA LEU A 310 8.15 29.52 -15.02
C LEU A 310 7.08 28.51 -15.35
N ASN A 311 7.19 27.31 -14.70
CA ASN A 311 6.27 26.22 -14.85
C ASN A 311 5.49 25.98 -13.56
N TRP A 312 4.17 25.83 -13.70
CA TRP A 312 3.28 25.47 -12.62
C TRP A 312 2.67 24.09 -12.88
N VAL A 313 3.03 23.12 -12.03
CA VAL A 313 2.60 21.73 -12.14
C VAL A 313 1.67 21.40 -10.99
N ASN A 314 0.52 20.82 -11.29
CA ASN A 314 -0.51 20.46 -10.32
C ASN A 314 -0.97 19.04 -10.57
N ASN A 315 -1.11 18.26 -9.48
CA ASN A 315 -1.73 16.94 -9.47
C ASN A 315 -2.85 16.95 -8.44
N PHE A 316 -4.00 16.47 -8.82
CA PHE A 316 -5.20 16.52 -8.01
C PHE A 316 -5.85 15.14 -7.96
N THR A 317 -6.25 14.72 -6.77
CA THR A 317 -7.08 13.51 -6.56
C THR A 317 -8.24 13.87 -5.65
N TYR A 318 -9.45 13.52 -6.05
CA TYR A 318 -10.66 13.68 -5.24
C TYR A 318 -11.35 12.33 -5.04
N MET A 319 -11.48 11.92 -3.79
CA MET A 319 -12.11 10.67 -3.39
C MET A 319 -13.61 10.88 -3.18
N HIS A 320 -14.42 10.54 -4.19
CA HIS A 320 -15.88 10.64 -4.09
C HIS A 320 -16.43 9.61 -3.09
N LYS A 321 -16.02 8.34 -3.23
CA LYS A 321 -16.37 7.24 -2.31
C LYS A 321 -15.16 6.40 -1.95
N THR A 322 -15.06 6.03 -0.66
CA THR A 322 -14.19 4.99 -0.15
C THR A 322 -14.98 4.24 0.91
N LYS A 323 -15.66 3.17 0.52
CA LYS A 323 -16.72 2.59 1.36
C LYS A 323 -16.69 1.07 1.35
N ASN A 324 -16.72 0.47 2.55
CA ASN A 324 -17.14 -0.91 2.73
C ASN A 324 -18.66 -0.95 2.51
N LYS A 325 -19.13 -1.74 1.54
CA LYS A 325 -20.57 -1.78 1.17
C LYS A 325 -21.41 -2.51 2.21
N ASP A 326 -20.82 -3.36 3.01
CA ASP A 326 -21.53 -4.16 4.01
C ASP A 326 -21.73 -3.40 5.32
N THR A 327 -20.73 -2.61 5.74
CA THR A 327 -20.77 -1.84 7.00
C THR A 327 -21.08 -0.36 6.81
N GLY A 328 -20.94 0.16 5.58
CA GLY A 328 -21.05 1.59 5.30
C GLY A 328 -19.85 2.44 5.74
N ASN A 329 -18.87 1.84 6.43
CA ASN A 329 -17.70 2.55 6.95
C ASN A 329 -16.67 2.91 5.85
N PRO A 330 -15.85 3.94 6.04
CA PRO A 330 -14.69 4.19 5.20
C PRO A 330 -13.72 3.00 5.24
N LEU A 331 -13.10 2.67 4.09
CA LEU A 331 -12.12 1.57 4.01
C LEU A 331 -10.83 1.90 4.74
N SER A 332 -10.41 3.15 4.70
CA SER A 332 -9.19 3.65 5.33
C SER A 332 -9.32 5.15 5.60
N ILE A 333 -8.42 5.65 6.43
CA ILE A 333 -8.32 7.08 6.70
C ILE A 333 -7.54 7.70 5.54
N VAL A 334 -8.26 8.20 4.54
CA VAL A 334 -7.69 8.88 3.38
C VAL A 334 -8.26 10.29 3.27
N PRO A 335 -7.49 11.27 2.81
CA PRO A 335 -8.00 12.62 2.55
C PRO A 335 -9.14 12.60 1.54
N LYS A 336 -10.13 13.46 1.74
CA LYS A 336 -11.22 13.64 0.78
C LYS A 336 -10.71 14.12 -0.58
N TYR A 337 -9.63 14.90 -0.55
CA TYR A 337 -8.87 15.29 -1.73
C TYR A 337 -7.40 15.52 -1.35
N THR A 338 -6.54 15.41 -2.34
CA THR A 338 -5.13 15.79 -2.25
C THR A 338 -4.79 16.64 -3.47
N LEU A 339 -4.19 17.79 -3.24
CA LEU A 339 -3.64 18.66 -4.28
C LEU A 339 -2.15 18.81 -4.04
N ASN A 340 -1.35 18.40 -4.99
CA ASN A 340 0.09 18.68 -5.04
C ASN A 340 0.34 19.73 -6.11
N SER A 341 1.02 20.79 -5.73
CA SER A 341 1.33 21.90 -6.60
C SER A 341 2.81 22.27 -6.48
N SER A 342 3.47 22.48 -7.59
CA SER A 342 4.85 22.96 -7.62
C SER A 342 4.99 24.09 -8.63
N LEU A 343 5.64 25.15 -8.22
CA LEU A 343 5.99 26.29 -9.06
C LEU A 343 7.51 26.33 -9.18
N SER A 344 8.02 26.05 -10.37
CA SER A 344 9.46 26.04 -10.68
C SER A 344 9.82 27.26 -11.50
N TYR A 345 10.78 28.03 -11.03
CA TYR A 345 11.23 29.25 -11.68
C TYR A 345 12.73 29.20 -11.96
N GLN A 346 13.09 29.23 -13.27
CA GLN A 346 14.44 29.42 -13.72
C GLN A 346 14.75 30.92 -13.73
N ILE A 347 15.42 31.39 -12.67
CA ILE A 347 15.68 32.81 -12.44
C ILE A 347 16.77 33.33 -13.41
N THR A 348 17.86 32.53 -13.51
CA THR A 348 18.96 32.74 -14.49
C THR A 348 19.34 31.38 -15.05
N ASP A 349 20.25 31.29 -16.00
CA ASP A 349 20.74 30.03 -16.56
C ASP A 349 21.33 29.10 -15.48
N SER A 350 21.81 29.67 -14.38
CA SER A 350 22.46 28.93 -13.31
C SER A 350 21.63 28.84 -12.01
N LEU A 351 20.61 29.66 -11.84
CA LEU A 351 19.86 29.78 -10.61
C LEU A 351 18.37 29.43 -10.83
N ASP A 352 17.87 28.49 -10.08
CA ASP A 352 16.45 28.12 -10.02
C ASP A 352 15.88 28.18 -8.61
N ALA A 353 14.58 28.34 -8.52
CA ALA A 353 13.83 28.22 -7.28
C ALA A 353 12.58 27.36 -7.49
N MET A 354 12.15 26.64 -6.45
CA MET A 354 10.95 25.83 -6.47
C MET A 354 10.14 26.04 -5.19
N LEU A 355 8.87 26.36 -5.37
CA LEU A 355 7.87 26.38 -4.30
C LEU A 355 6.97 25.16 -4.45
N THR A 356 6.79 24.38 -3.38
CA THR A 356 5.87 23.24 -3.35
C THR A 356 4.76 23.49 -2.34
N TYR A 357 3.59 23.00 -2.69
CA TYR A 357 2.39 23.08 -1.86
C TYR A 357 1.63 21.78 -1.95
N THR A 358 1.35 21.15 -0.81
CA THR A 358 0.49 19.99 -0.73
C THR A 358 -0.67 20.30 0.20
N GLN A 359 -1.89 20.18 -0.32
CA GLN A 359 -3.13 20.33 0.47
C GLN A 359 -3.79 18.97 0.64
N TYR A 360 -4.06 18.64 1.88
CA TYR A 360 -4.84 17.45 2.25
C TYR A 360 -6.23 17.88 2.70
N GLY A 361 -7.25 17.27 2.12
CA GLY A 361 -8.63 17.45 2.52
C GLY A 361 -8.95 16.78 3.85
N LYS A 362 -10.14 17.02 4.38
CA LYS A 362 -10.64 16.38 5.59
C LYS A 362 -10.54 14.86 5.48
N GLN A 363 -10.11 14.19 6.55
CA GLN A 363 -10.04 12.74 6.68
C GLN A 363 -11.07 12.30 7.71
N LYS A 364 -11.96 11.40 7.29
CA LYS A 364 -12.98 10.83 8.17
C LYS A 364 -12.39 9.62 8.91
N SER A 365 -12.56 9.60 10.21
CA SER A 365 -12.28 8.43 11.02
C SER A 365 -13.26 7.30 10.70
N ARG A 366 -12.88 6.06 11.01
CA ARG A 366 -13.81 4.94 11.01
C ARG A 366 -14.78 5.11 12.18
N LYS A 367 -16.06 5.17 11.88
CA LYS A 367 -17.09 5.04 12.92
C LYS A 367 -17.17 3.58 13.31
N ASN A 368 -17.39 3.31 14.60
CA ASN A 368 -17.71 1.96 15.03
C ASN A 368 -18.91 1.44 14.25
N PRO A 369 -18.90 0.17 13.82
CA PRO A 369 -20.08 -0.43 13.26
C PRO A 369 -21.22 -0.35 14.28
N GLU A 370 -22.41 -0.03 13.82
CA GLU A 370 -23.61 0.13 14.62
C GLU A 370 -24.07 -1.15 15.34
N ASN A 371 -23.41 -2.28 15.09
CA ASN A 371 -23.72 -3.61 15.62
C ASN A 371 -22.93 -3.99 16.88
N ARG A 372 -22.57 -3.03 17.72
CA ARG A 372 -22.30 -3.41 19.09
C ARG A 372 -23.63 -3.82 19.70
N MET A 373 -23.74 -5.10 20.06
CA MET A 373 -24.88 -5.59 20.85
C MET A 373 -25.13 -4.58 21.96
N GLU A 374 -26.31 -4.00 21.96
CA GLU A 374 -26.89 -3.25 23.04
C GLU A 374 -27.06 -4.16 24.25
N ASN A 375 -25.98 -4.46 24.93
CA ASN A 375 -26.09 -4.80 26.33
C ASN A 375 -26.18 -3.47 27.07
N GLY A 376 -27.36 -3.11 27.49
CA GLY A 376 -27.83 -1.84 28.04
C GLY A 376 -27.04 -1.16 29.14
N ASN A 377 -25.75 -1.45 29.33
CA ASN A 377 -24.86 -0.86 30.32
C ASN A 377 -23.51 -0.40 29.77
N ASN A 378 -23.25 -0.41 28.49
CA ASN A 378 -21.96 0.05 27.96
C ASN A 378 -21.98 1.55 27.62
N LYS A 379 -21.90 2.39 28.64
CA LYS A 379 -21.51 3.81 28.55
C LYS A 379 -20.16 4.06 27.82
N TYR A 380 -19.38 3.01 27.53
CA TYR A 380 -18.06 3.09 26.89
C TYR A 380 -18.10 3.07 25.36
N VAL A 381 -19.27 2.85 24.76
CA VAL A 381 -19.41 2.78 23.29
C VAL A 381 -19.19 4.13 22.61
N ASN A 382 -19.45 5.23 23.32
CA ASN A 382 -19.28 6.59 22.81
C ASN A 382 -17.91 7.22 23.11
N GLN A 383 -17.02 6.51 23.78
CA GLN A 383 -15.69 7.00 24.19
C GLN A 383 -14.56 6.19 23.58
N LEU A 384 -14.66 5.75 22.35
CA LEU A 384 -13.44 5.50 21.58
C LEU A 384 -12.86 6.87 21.22
N ALA A 385 -12.16 7.43 22.20
CA ALA A 385 -11.26 8.54 21.96
C ALA A 385 -10.36 8.15 20.77
N GLY A 386 -10.36 8.96 19.72
CA GLY A 386 -9.63 8.72 18.49
C GLY A 386 -10.49 8.51 17.26
N SER A 387 -11.80 8.62 17.36
CA SER A 387 -12.68 8.69 16.18
C SER A 387 -12.84 10.12 15.65
N GLU A 388 -11.93 11.01 16.01
CA GLU A 388 -11.97 12.39 15.53
C GLU A 388 -11.53 12.47 14.08
N ASP A 389 -12.31 13.21 13.31
CA ASP A 389 -11.95 13.54 11.93
C ASP A 389 -10.73 14.46 11.94
N ILE A 390 -9.79 14.25 11.04
CA ILE A 390 -8.68 15.18 10.83
C ILE A 390 -9.15 16.28 9.89
N GLY A 391 -9.03 17.54 10.32
CA GLY A 391 -9.31 18.69 9.48
C GLY A 391 -8.38 18.79 8.27
N SER A 392 -8.74 19.57 7.27
CA SER A 392 -7.86 19.86 6.16
C SER A 392 -6.62 20.64 6.61
N TYR A 393 -5.48 20.36 5.98
CA TYR A 393 -4.22 21.05 6.26
C TYR A 393 -3.34 21.13 5.02
N ALA A 394 -2.38 22.03 5.04
CA ALA A 394 -1.40 22.23 3.96
C ALA A 394 0.03 22.15 4.47
N VAL A 395 0.91 21.67 3.60
CA VAL A 395 2.36 21.63 3.79
C VAL A 395 3.03 22.37 2.64
N TRP A 396 3.95 23.25 2.98
CA TRP A 396 4.69 24.07 2.04
C TRP A 396 6.16 23.71 2.05
N GLY A 397 6.82 23.78 0.90
CA GLY A 397 8.27 23.63 0.77
C GLY A 397 8.85 24.70 -0.13
N LEU A 398 10.10 25.06 0.11
CA LEU A 398 10.84 26.01 -0.69
C LEU A 398 12.26 25.49 -0.91
N SER A 399 12.76 25.57 -2.13
CA SER A 399 14.16 25.26 -2.42
C SER A 399 14.72 26.18 -3.49
N ALA A 400 16.05 26.32 -3.48
CA ALA A 400 16.79 27.00 -4.52
C ALA A 400 17.98 26.14 -4.95
N GLY A 401 18.26 26.13 -6.23
CA GLY A 401 19.35 25.40 -6.86
C GLY A 401 20.29 26.36 -7.59
N TYR A 402 21.59 26.08 -7.50
CA TYR A 402 22.63 26.80 -8.23
C TYR A 402 23.56 25.84 -8.94
N ASN A 403 23.72 26.02 -10.25
CA ASN A 403 24.63 25.24 -11.08
C ASN A 403 25.85 26.11 -11.46
N TRP A 404 27.02 25.64 -11.03
CA TRP A 404 28.27 26.30 -11.35
C TRP A 404 29.00 25.54 -12.45
N LYS A 405 29.08 26.16 -13.66
CA LYS A 405 29.79 25.64 -14.83
C LYS A 405 29.50 24.18 -15.17
N ASP A 406 28.26 23.71 -14.95
CA ASP A 406 27.80 22.34 -15.16
C ASP A 406 28.60 21.26 -14.38
N THR A 407 29.55 21.68 -13.56
CA THR A 407 30.42 20.80 -12.76
C THR A 407 29.89 20.61 -11.34
N ILE A 408 29.40 21.69 -10.72
CA ILE A 408 28.88 21.65 -9.35
C ILE A 408 27.43 22.11 -9.35
N SER A 409 26.54 21.27 -8.82
CA SER A 409 25.15 21.64 -8.55
C SER A 409 24.90 21.63 -7.06
N ILE A 410 24.38 22.72 -6.53
CA ILE A 410 24.05 22.87 -5.11
C ILE A 410 22.56 23.14 -5.04
N ARG A 411 21.83 22.40 -4.21
CA ARG A 411 20.44 22.68 -3.87
C ARG A 411 20.27 22.76 -2.38
N VAL A 412 19.64 23.81 -1.90
CA VAL A 412 19.24 23.97 -0.51
C VAL A 412 17.72 24.11 -0.43
N GLY A 413 17.14 23.60 0.63
CA GLY A 413 15.70 23.69 0.77
C GLY A 413 15.19 23.46 2.18
N VAL A 414 13.92 23.79 2.35
CA VAL A 414 13.14 23.57 3.56
C VAL A 414 11.85 22.86 3.17
N SER A 415 11.60 21.73 3.79
CA SER A 415 10.31 21.07 3.74
C SER A 415 9.49 21.45 4.96
N ASN A 416 8.17 21.46 4.79
CA ASN A 416 7.21 21.89 5.82
C ASN A 416 7.59 23.27 6.40
N LEU A 417 7.66 24.28 5.54
CA LEU A 417 8.12 25.65 5.83
C LEU A 417 7.43 26.26 7.06
N PHE A 418 6.16 25.99 7.28
CA PHE A 418 5.36 26.52 8.38
C PHE A 418 5.28 25.61 9.59
N ASP A 419 6.10 24.54 9.65
CA ASP A 419 6.18 23.59 10.76
C ASP A 419 4.81 22.97 11.12
N LYS A 420 3.98 22.67 10.11
CA LYS A 420 2.69 22.02 10.34
C LYS A 420 2.91 20.62 10.90
N ARG A 421 2.43 20.38 12.10
CA ARG A 421 2.56 19.08 12.78
C ARG A 421 1.21 18.44 12.96
N ILE A 422 1.15 17.14 12.67
CA ILE A 422 0.05 16.27 13.02
C ILE A 422 0.65 15.16 13.86
N TYR A 423 0.17 15.05 15.07
CA TYR A 423 0.62 14.02 15.97
C TYR A 423 -0.30 12.82 15.87
N ARG A 424 0.32 11.64 15.94
CA ARG A 424 -0.41 10.40 16.05
C ARG A 424 -1.22 10.44 17.34
N SER A 425 -2.53 10.53 17.24
CA SER A 425 -3.39 10.41 18.41
C SER A 425 -3.62 8.93 18.72
N SER A 426 -3.42 8.55 19.96
CA SER A 426 -3.81 7.24 20.48
C SER A 426 -4.76 7.48 21.64
N SER A 427 -5.80 6.68 21.77
CA SER A 427 -6.57 6.69 23.02
C SER A 427 -5.71 6.12 24.14
N SER A 428 -5.80 6.70 25.34
CA SER A 428 -5.03 6.24 26.50
C SER A 428 -5.35 4.81 26.94
N THR A 429 -6.45 4.23 26.45
CA THR A 429 -6.91 2.88 26.77
C THR A 429 -6.73 1.89 25.63
N ASN A 430 -6.69 2.34 24.39
CA ASN A 430 -6.49 1.52 23.20
C ASN A 430 -5.42 2.21 22.36
N TYR A 431 -4.26 1.62 22.26
CA TYR A 431 -3.09 2.14 21.53
C TYR A 431 -3.30 2.23 19.99
N ASN A 432 -4.55 2.33 19.53
CA ASN A 432 -4.86 2.48 18.11
C ASN A 432 -4.37 3.83 17.61
N ALA A 433 -3.49 3.82 16.66
CA ALA A 433 -3.14 5.01 15.93
C ALA A 433 -4.28 5.38 14.98
N HIS A 434 -4.88 6.52 15.23
CA HIS A 434 -5.95 7.07 14.41
C HIS A 434 -5.46 8.08 13.40
N THR A 435 -4.21 8.51 13.53
CA THR A 435 -3.56 9.48 12.68
C THR A 435 -2.15 9.01 12.33
N TYR A 436 -1.57 9.59 11.31
CA TYR A 436 -0.14 9.47 11.02
C TYR A 436 0.60 10.73 11.48
N ASN A 437 1.91 10.61 11.66
CA ASN A 437 2.74 11.77 11.95
C ASN A 437 3.03 12.56 10.69
N GLU A 438 2.76 13.87 10.71
CA GLU A 438 3.35 14.79 9.74
C GLU A 438 4.68 15.29 10.33
N PRO A 439 5.83 14.98 9.69
CA PRO A 439 7.12 15.45 10.17
C PRO A 439 7.15 16.99 10.23
N GLY A 440 7.77 17.56 11.27
CA GLY A 440 7.98 18.99 11.38
C GLY A 440 8.92 19.52 10.29
N ARG A 441 9.23 20.80 10.35
CA ARG A 441 10.17 21.47 9.45
C ARG A 441 11.51 20.75 9.39
N ALA A 442 12.01 20.53 8.18
CA ALA A 442 13.33 19.97 7.93
C ALA A 442 14.08 20.78 6.89
N TYR A 443 15.38 20.97 7.11
CA TYR A 443 16.28 21.61 6.18
C TYR A 443 17.14 20.57 5.51
N TYR A 444 17.43 20.76 4.23
CA TYR A 444 18.29 19.86 3.46
C TYR A 444 19.23 20.63 2.53
N ALA A 445 20.37 20.04 2.28
CA ALA A 445 21.31 20.51 1.27
C ALA A 445 21.83 19.33 0.48
N THR A 446 21.94 19.48 -0.82
CA THR A 446 22.51 18.50 -1.75
C THR A 446 23.60 19.17 -2.56
N VAL A 447 24.76 18.52 -2.65
CA VAL A 447 25.85 18.94 -3.53
C VAL A 447 26.14 17.78 -4.48
N LYS A 448 26.12 18.04 -5.78
CA LYS A 448 26.49 17.08 -6.82
C LYS A 448 27.71 17.64 -7.55
N TYR A 449 28.73 16.84 -7.69
CA TYR A 449 29.91 17.10 -8.51
C TYR A 449 29.93 16.15 -9.69
N THR A 450 30.08 16.70 -10.90
CA THR A 450 30.19 15.93 -12.14
C THR A 450 31.59 16.14 -12.72
N PHE A 451 32.35 15.08 -12.93
CA PHE A 451 33.73 15.06 -13.44
C PHE A 451 33.82 14.34 -14.78
#